data_5f3889cb0fa006b7b5b81df32cf70d12
#
_entry.id   5f3889cb0fa006b7b5b81df32cf70d12
#
_cell.length_a   1.000
_cell.length_b   1.000
_cell.length_c   1.000
_cell.angle_alpha   90.00
_cell.angle_beta   90.00
_cell.angle_gamma   90.00
#
_symmetry.space_group_name_H-M   'P 1'
#
loop_
_entity.id
_entity.type
_entity.pdbx_description
1 polymer ?
#
loop_
_entity_poly.entity_id
_entity_poly.type
_entity_poly.pdbx_seq_one_letter_code
_entity_poly.pdbx_strand_id
1 'polypeptide(L)'
;MTAISTQAHICPEKKKKLGVGQIILIIVMMLFVLICTLPFINVIAMSMSSKSAILRGAVSFWPVEFNVDAYKLIVSDNSMWHSLLYTIELTVIYTVLAMVMTILVAFPLSMRRLKGQRVIMFFIVFTMYFSGGTIPIYLNVKEFHMLDSMWSLIIPGLISTFNVIILNNFFSSLPYELVEAASIDGATDFQVLTRIFLPLSFSSLATLSLFYAVGKWNSFNDALYYITSRELQPLQLKLYNLIKGSQSVEVAVAEGSSNDLSTNVSESIQSATIIFATLPILIVYPFVQRYFVAGVTMGAVKG
;
A
#
# COMPACT_ATOMS: atom_id res chain seq x y z
N MET A 1 -56.19 -30.27 2.41
CA MET A 1 -55.36 -29.12 2.02
C MET A 1 -55.26 -28.19 3.21
N THR A 2 -54.23 -28.35 4.02
CA THR A 2 -53.96 -27.55 5.22
C THR A 2 -52.57 -26.95 5.06
N ALA A 3 -52.53 -25.63 4.82
CA ALA A 3 -51.30 -24.85 4.69
C ALA A 3 -50.68 -24.68 6.07
N ILE A 4 -49.49 -25.27 6.27
CA ILE A 4 -48.65 -25.06 7.45
C ILE A 4 -47.81 -23.78 7.19
N SER A 5 -48.20 -22.70 7.85
CA SER A 5 -47.41 -21.45 7.90
C SER A 5 -46.28 -21.62 8.92
N THR A 6 -45.07 -21.85 8.44
CA THR A 6 -43.86 -21.83 9.26
C THR A 6 -43.48 -20.37 9.57
N GLN A 7 -43.95 -19.87 10.71
CA GLN A 7 -43.43 -18.60 11.26
C GLN A 7 -42.02 -18.86 11.80
N ALA A 8 -41.02 -18.32 11.11
CA ALA A 8 -39.66 -18.24 11.61
C ALA A 8 -39.65 -17.29 12.84
N HIS A 9 -39.56 -17.86 14.04
CA HIS A 9 -39.27 -17.11 15.27
C HIS A 9 -37.87 -16.50 15.17
N ILE A 10 -37.81 -15.21 14.83
CA ILE A 10 -36.60 -14.39 15.01
C ILE A 10 -36.43 -14.18 16.52
N CYS A 11 -35.59 -14.99 17.15
CA CYS A 11 -35.19 -14.79 18.53
C CYS A 11 -34.48 -13.39 18.62
N PRO A 12 -34.96 -12.48 19.50
CA PRO A 12 -34.26 -11.23 19.70
C PRO A 12 -32.88 -11.51 20.33
N GLU A 13 -31.82 -11.17 19.62
CA GLU A 13 -30.44 -11.30 20.10
C GLU A 13 -30.28 -10.46 21.38
N LYS A 14 -30.20 -11.13 22.53
CA LYS A 14 -29.96 -10.50 23.84
C LYS A 14 -28.66 -9.73 23.75
N LYS A 15 -28.70 -8.38 23.82
CA LYS A 15 -27.53 -7.52 23.96
C LYS A 15 -26.71 -8.04 25.15
N LYS A 16 -25.62 -8.77 24.88
CA LYS A 16 -24.68 -9.22 25.91
C LYS A 16 -24.13 -7.99 26.63
N LYS A 17 -24.32 -7.95 27.94
CA LYS A 17 -23.69 -6.92 28.77
C LYS A 17 -22.18 -7.02 28.59
N LEU A 18 -21.55 -5.91 28.25
CA LEU A 18 -20.09 -5.85 28.08
C LEU A 18 -19.42 -6.30 29.38
N GLY A 19 -18.63 -7.37 29.32
CA GLY A 19 -17.82 -7.82 30.45
C GLY A 19 -16.71 -6.81 30.74
N VAL A 20 -16.25 -6.77 32.00
CA VAL A 20 -15.17 -5.85 32.44
C VAL A 20 -13.93 -5.95 31.52
N GLY A 21 -13.57 -7.17 31.09
CA GLY A 21 -12.45 -7.37 30.13
C GLY A 21 -12.69 -6.72 28.77
N GLN A 22 -13.94 -6.71 28.26
CA GLN A 22 -14.27 -6.02 27.01
C GLN A 22 -14.19 -4.51 27.14
N ILE A 23 -14.59 -3.94 28.31
CA ILE A 23 -14.49 -2.51 28.58
C ILE A 23 -13.01 -2.10 28.61
N ILE A 24 -12.16 -2.85 29.31
CA ILE A 24 -10.70 -2.59 29.35
C ILE A 24 -10.11 -2.63 27.94
N LEU A 25 -10.45 -3.63 27.14
CA LEU A 25 -9.97 -3.76 25.76
C LEU A 25 -10.40 -2.56 24.89
N ILE A 26 -11.66 -2.12 25.02
CA ILE A 26 -12.16 -0.93 24.29
C ILE A 26 -11.39 0.31 24.70
N ILE A 27 -11.14 0.52 26.01
CA ILE A 27 -10.39 1.69 26.52
C ILE A 27 -8.96 1.66 25.94
N VAL A 28 -8.27 0.52 25.98
CA VAL A 28 -6.92 0.37 25.46
C VAL A 28 -6.89 0.67 23.95
N MET A 29 -7.84 0.12 23.18
CA MET A 29 -7.95 0.37 21.74
C MET A 29 -8.25 1.84 21.44
N MET A 30 -9.15 2.48 22.19
CA MET A 30 -9.45 3.92 22.03
C MET A 30 -8.23 4.80 22.32
N LEU A 31 -7.47 4.49 23.38
CA LEU A 31 -6.24 5.19 23.71
C LEU A 31 -5.19 5.02 22.60
N PHE A 32 -5.05 3.82 22.07
CA PHE A 32 -4.14 3.55 20.94
C PHE A 32 -4.53 4.33 19.68
N VAL A 33 -5.82 4.32 19.32
CA VAL A 33 -6.34 5.11 18.18
C VAL A 33 -6.06 6.60 18.38
N LEU A 34 -6.29 7.12 19.58
CA LEU A 34 -6.06 8.52 19.90
C LEU A 34 -4.58 8.89 19.73
N ILE A 35 -3.66 8.10 20.28
CA ILE A 35 -2.22 8.32 20.14
C ILE A 35 -1.79 8.30 18.67
N CYS A 36 -2.31 7.38 17.88
CA CYS A 36 -1.98 7.29 16.43
C CYS A 36 -2.58 8.45 15.62
N THR A 37 -3.73 8.99 16.04
CA THR A 37 -4.42 10.05 15.29
C THR A 37 -3.87 11.46 15.60
N LEU A 38 -3.35 11.70 16.80
CA LEU A 38 -2.82 13.01 17.22
C LEU A 38 -1.78 13.61 16.26
N PRO A 39 -0.76 12.86 15.75
CA PRO A 39 0.20 13.39 14.79
C PRO A 39 -0.47 13.85 13.48
N PHE A 40 -1.47 13.12 13.00
CA PHE A 40 -2.20 13.51 11.78
C PHE A 40 -3.01 14.78 11.96
N ILE A 41 -3.66 14.97 13.13
CA ILE A 41 -4.38 16.21 13.48
C ILE A 41 -3.39 17.38 13.49
N ASN A 42 -2.21 17.20 14.07
CA ASN A 42 -1.17 18.22 14.08
C ASN A 42 -0.73 18.62 12.66
N VAL A 43 -0.45 17.64 11.79
CA VAL A 43 -0.10 17.89 10.38
C VAL A 43 -1.21 18.65 9.65
N ILE A 44 -2.49 18.30 9.89
CA ILE A 44 -3.63 19.03 9.32
C ILE A 44 -3.67 20.47 9.85
N ALA A 45 -3.48 20.67 11.15
CA ALA A 45 -3.44 22.00 11.74
C ALA A 45 -2.30 22.86 11.17
N MET A 46 -1.10 22.29 11.01
CA MET A 46 0.05 22.98 10.42
C MET A 46 -0.17 23.32 8.94
N SER A 47 -0.79 22.43 8.16
CA SER A 47 -1.06 22.68 6.75
C SER A 47 -2.02 23.84 6.49
N MET A 48 -2.84 24.20 7.48
CA MET A 48 -3.83 25.27 7.42
C MET A 48 -3.46 26.48 8.29
N SER A 49 -2.22 26.56 8.77
CA SER A 49 -1.75 27.66 9.62
C SER A 49 -0.78 28.57 8.87
N SER A 50 -0.67 29.84 9.35
CA SER A 50 0.30 30.76 8.79
C SER A 50 1.74 30.35 9.12
N LYS A 51 2.69 30.71 8.25
CA LYS A 51 4.14 30.48 8.48
C LYS A 51 4.60 31.09 9.80
N SER A 52 4.10 32.27 10.15
CA SER A 52 4.47 32.98 11.38
C SER A 52 3.99 32.25 12.63
N ALA A 53 2.79 31.66 12.61
CA ALA A 53 2.24 30.90 13.75
C ALA A 53 3.02 29.58 13.96
N ILE A 54 3.43 28.91 12.89
CA ILE A 54 4.23 27.68 12.95
C ILE A 54 5.62 27.97 13.53
N LEU A 55 6.32 28.98 13.01
CA LEU A 55 7.66 29.36 13.50
C LEU A 55 7.67 29.79 14.99
N ARG A 56 6.54 30.31 15.49
CA ARG A 56 6.39 30.64 16.94
C ARG A 56 6.03 29.43 17.79
N GLY A 57 5.85 28.22 17.19
CA GLY A 57 5.44 27.03 17.89
C GLY A 57 4.00 27.11 18.46
N ALA A 58 3.16 28.02 17.93
CA ALA A 58 1.82 28.26 18.44
C ALA A 58 0.80 27.23 17.95
N VAL A 59 1.14 26.42 16.95
CA VAL A 59 0.25 25.42 16.31
C VAL A 59 0.42 24.08 17.01
N SER A 60 -0.67 23.55 17.59
CA SER A 60 -0.71 22.20 18.18
C SER A 60 -1.75 21.33 17.45
N PHE A 61 -3.02 21.38 17.92
CA PHE A 61 -4.11 20.55 17.35
C PHE A 61 -5.13 21.37 16.54
N TRP A 62 -5.05 22.70 16.61
CA TRP A 62 -5.96 23.60 15.91
C TRP A 62 -5.16 24.57 15.04
N PRO A 63 -5.68 24.93 13.84
CA PRO A 63 -5.06 25.93 12.99
C PRO A 63 -5.00 27.29 13.71
N VAL A 64 -3.85 27.95 13.61
CA VAL A 64 -3.65 29.32 14.13
C VAL A 64 -3.38 30.25 12.95
N GLU A 65 -4.06 31.39 12.90
CA GLU A 65 -4.02 32.29 11.74
C GLU A 65 -4.33 31.54 10.44
N PHE A 66 -5.56 31.01 10.32
CA PHE A 66 -6.00 30.15 9.22
C PHE A 66 -5.55 30.67 7.85
N ASN A 67 -4.83 29.83 7.11
CA ASN A 67 -4.27 30.15 5.80
C ASN A 67 -4.28 28.91 4.90
N VAL A 68 -4.68 29.08 3.63
CA VAL A 68 -4.71 28.01 2.62
C VAL A 68 -3.71 28.24 1.47
N ASP A 69 -2.79 29.19 1.61
CA ASP A 69 -1.84 29.53 0.55
C ASP A 69 -0.92 28.38 0.18
N ALA A 70 -0.57 27.53 1.15
CA ALA A 70 0.18 26.30 0.89
C ALA A 70 -0.54 25.38 -0.11
N TYR A 71 -1.86 25.22 0.04
CA TYR A 71 -2.67 24.43 -0.88
C TYR A 71 -2.79 25.09 -2.25
N LYS A 72 -2.94 26.42 -2.32
CA LYS A 72 -2.97 27.15 -3.60
C LYS A 72 -1.66 26.94 -4.36
N LEU A 73 -0.51 27.01 -3.67
CA LEU A 73 0.80 26.76 -4.28
C LEU A 73 0.90 25.33 -4.82
N ILE A 74 0.49 24.32 -4.06
CA ILE A 74 0.53 22.91 -4.48
C ILE A 74 -0.37 22.67 -5.69
N VAL A 75 -1.60 23.21 -5.67
CA VAL A 75 -2.57 23.02 -6.75
C VAL A 75 -2.15 23.79 -8.02
N SER A 76 -1.48 24.92 -7.89
CA SER A 76 -0.94 25.69 -9.04
C SER A 76 0.37 25.11 -9.61
N ASP A 77 1.04 24.20 -8.90
CA ASP A 77 2.27 23.56 -9.39
C ASP A 77 1.94 22.39 -10.33
N ASN A 78 2.06 22.64 -11.62
CA ASN A 78 1.89 21.61 -12.66
C ASN A 78 2.78 20.39 -12.43
N SER A 79 3.95 20.56 -11.82
CA SER A 79 4.88 19.47 -11.53
C SER A 79 4.35 18.54 -10.42
N MET A 80 3.54 19.04 -9.46
CA MET A 80 2.85 18.21 -8.47
C MET A 80 1.78 17.34 -9.10
N TRP A 81 0.97 17.90 -9.97
CA TRP A 81 -0.06 17.15 -10.71
C TRP A 81 0.56 16.08 -11.61
N HIS A 82 1.65 16.43 -12.31
CA HIS A 82 2.38 15.46 -13.11
C HIS A 82 2.90 14.29 -12.27
N SER A 83 3.56 14.56 -11.13
CA SER A 83 4.05 13.52 -10.23
C SER A 83 2.91 12.67 -9.63
N LEU A 84 1.74 13.27 -9.35
CA LEU A 84 0.56 12.55 -8.89
C LEU A 84 0.04 11.59 -9.97
N LEU A 85 -0.17 12.08 -11.19
CA LEU A 85 -0.66 11.27 -12.30
C LEU A 85 0.32 10.14 -12.65
N TYR A 86 1.62 10.46 -12.71
CA TYR A 86 2.67 9.46 -12.90
C TYR A 86 2.68 8.37 -11.81
N THR A 87 2.47 8.77 -10.55
CA THR A 87 2.37 7.80 -9.44
C THR A 87 1.16 6.89 -9.56
N ILE A 88 0.01 7.43 -10.00
CA ILE A 88 -1.19 6.63 -10.27
C ILE A 88 -0.90 5.62 -11.40
N GLU A 89 -0.38 6.10 -12.52
CA GLU A 89 -0.02 5.25 -13.67
C GLU A 89 0.96 4.14 -13.27
N LEU A 90 2.07 4.50 -12.62
CA LEU A 90 3.08 3.57 -12.11
C LEU A 90 2.45 2.53 -11.17
N THR A 91 1.61 2.96 -10.23
CA THR A 91 0.97 2.07 -9.27
C THR A 91 0.03 1.08 -9.95
N VAL A 92 -0.77 1.53 -10.91
CA VAL A 92 -1.69 0.66 -11.65
C VAL A 92 -0.92 -0.36 -12.49
N ILE A 93 0.03 0.09 -13.30
CA ILE A 93 0.83 -0.80 -14.16
C ILE A 93 1.59 -1.82 -13.31
N TYR A 94 2.28 -1.36 -12.26
CA TYR A 94 3.00 -2.23 -11.33
C TYR A 94 2.08 -3.28 -10.70
N THR A 95 0.93 -2.86 -10.17
CA THR A 95 -0.01 -3.77 -9.49
C THR A 95 -0.52 -4.85 -10.43
N VAL A 96 -0.92 -4.48 -11.65
CA VAL A 96 -1.41 -5.43 -12.65
C VAL A 96 -0.31 -6.44 -13.03
N LEU A 97 0.89 -5.97 -13.35
CA LEU A 97 2.00 -6.85 -13.72
C LEU A 97 2.45 -7.74 -12.56
N ALA A 98 2.55 -7.19 -11.35
CA ALA A 98 2.93 -7.96 -10.16
C ALA A 98 1.88 -9.03 -9.81
N MET A 99 0.59 -8.72 -9.96
CA MET A 99 -0.48 -9.72 -9.76
C MET A 99 -0.43 -10.82 -10.81
N VAL A 100 -0.24 -10.49 -12.08
CA VAL A 100 -0.08 -11.49 -13.15
C VAL A 100 1.10 -12.42 -12.85
N MET A 101 2.27 -11.87 -12.51
CA MET A 101 3.46 -12.67 -12.17
C MET A 101 3.23 -13.52 -10.92
N THR A 102 2.59 -12.97 -9.90
CA THR A 102 2.26 -13.72 -8.67
C THR A 102 1.33 -14.89 -8.95
N ILE A 103 0.31 -14.70 -9.78
CA ILE A 103 -0.63 -15.74 -10.19
C ILE A 103 0.11 -16.84 -10.99
N LEU A 104 0.94 -16.45 -11.98
CA LEU A 104 1.69 -17.36 -12.81
C LEU A 104 2.70 -18.21 -12.01
N VAL A 105 3.23 -17.67 -10.91
CA VAL A 105 4.12 -18.43 -10.01
C VAL A 105 3.32 -19.28 -9.01
N ALA A 106 2.27 -18.72 -8.39
CA ALA A 106 1.53 -19.39 -7.33
C ALA A 106 0.67 -20.55 -7.84
N PHE A 107 0.08 -20.43 -9.05
CA PHE A 107 -0.81 -21.46 -9.58
C PHE A 107 -0.10 -22.79 -9.83
N PRO A 108 1.01 -22.89 -10.59
CA PRO A 108 1.73 -24.15 -10.75
C PRO A 108 2.20 -24.74 -9.42
N LEU A 109 2.65 -23.87 -8.49
CA LEU A 109 3.11 -24.28 -7.17
C LEU A 109 1.98 -24.79 -6.26
N SER A 110 0.72 -24.53 -6.56
CA SER A 110 -0.42 -25.10 -5.84
C SER A 110 -0.86 -26.47 -6.40
N MET A 111 -0.39 -26.84 -7.60
CA MET A 111 -0.79 -28.08 -8.27
C MET A 111 -0.03 -29.29 -7.73
N ARG A 112 -0.72 -30.30 -7.19
CA ARG A 112 -0.12 -31.54 -6.62
C ARG A 112 0.76 -32.31 -7.61
N ARG A 113 0.52 -32.16 -8.92
CA ARG A 113 1.26 -32.86 -9.99
C ARG A 113 2.65 -32.25 -10.29
N LEU A 114 2.95 -31.02 -9.80
CA LEU A 114 4.24 -30.39 -10.04
C LEU A 114 5.34 -31.09 -9.24
N LYS A 115 6.24 -31.78 -9.94
CA LYS A 115 7.41 -32.41 -9.34
C LYS A 115 8.41 -31.35 -8.89
N GLY A 116 8.97 -31.48 -7.69
CA GLY A 116 9.96 -30.52 -7.17
C GLY A 116 9.36 -29.25 -6.56
N GLN A 117 8.05 -29.16 -6.39
CA GLN A 117 7.34 -28.01 -5.79
C GLN A 117 8.01 -27.51 -4.49
N ARG A 118 8.38 -28.43 -3.59
CA ARG A 118 9.02 -28.07 -2.29
C ARG A 118 10.37 -27.40 -2.49
N VAL A 119 11.15 -27.85 -3.46
CA VAL A 119 12.49 -27.31 -3.76
C VAL A 119 12.35 -25.92 -4.36
N ILE A 120 11.44 -25.74 -5.31
CA ILE A 120 11.16 -24.43 -5.91
C ILE A 120 10.68 -23.45 -4.85
N MET A 121 9.72 -23.86 -4.02
CA MET A 121 9.21 -23.01 -2.91
C MET A 121 10.32 -22.67 -1.91
N PHE A 122 11.22 -23.61 -1.59
CA PHE A 122 12.38 -23.36 -0.74
C PHE A 122 13.26 -22.24 -1.31
N PHE A 123 13.60 -22.28 -2.61
CA PHE A 123 14.39 -21.22 -3.22
C PHE A 123 13.66 -19.87 -3.26
N ILE A 124 12.36 -19.86 -3.51
CA ILE A 124 11.54 -18.63 -3.43
C ILE A 124 11.58 -18.05 -2.02
N VAL A 125 11.37 -18.87 -0.99
CA VAL A 125 11.43 -18.44 0.42
C VAL A 125 12.86 -17.99 0.80
N PHE A 126 13.88 -18.68 0.30
CA PHE A 126 15.27 -18.32 0.54
C PHE A 126 15.57 -16.88 0.08
N THR A 127 15.05 -16.45 -1.08
CA THR A 127 15.24 -15.08 -1.57
C THR A 127 14.62 -14.01 -0.66
N MET A 128 13.67 -14.37 0.20
CA MET A 128 13.08 -13.44 1.16
C MET A 128 14.07 -13.09 2.30
N TYR A 129 14.91 -14.03 2.70
CA TYR A 129 15.86 -13.87 3.80
C TYR A 129 17.26 -13.45 3.34
N PHE A 130 17.61 -13.74 2.09
CA PHE A 130 18.92 -13.46 1.52
C PHE A 130 18.78 -12.47 0.36
N SER A 131 19.02 -11.20 0.65
CA SER A 131 19.06 -10.13 -0.34
C SER A 131 20.50 -9.83 -0.75
N GLY A 132 20.74 -9.60 -2.02
CA GLY A 132 22.05 -9.13 -2.50
C GLY A 132 22.44 -7.73 -2.01
N GLY A 133 21.49 -6.98 -1.48
CA GLY A 133 21.68 -5.60 -1.04
C GLY A 133 21.47 -4.57 -2.15
N THR A 134 21.42 -3.30 -1.75
CA THR A 134 21.08 -2.19 -2.66
C THR A 134 22.09 -2.00 -3.78
N ILE A 135 23.40 -2.13 -3.49
CA ILE A 135 24.47 -1.89 -4.48
C ILE A 135 24.42 -2.92 -5.62
N PRO A 136 24.40 -4.24 -5.38
CA PRO A 136 24.26 -5.23 -6.44
C PRO A 136 22.98 -5.08 -7.27
N ILE A 137 21.85 -4.75 -6.62
CA ILE A 137 20.59 -4.53 -7.35
C ILE A 137 20.70 -3.30 -8.26
N TYR A 138 21.29 -2.21 -7.77
CA TYR A 138 21.54 -1.02 -8.57
C TYR A 138 22.41 -1.32 -9.80
N LEU A 139 23.51 -2.07 -9.61
CA LEU A 139 24.40 -2.46 -10.70
C LEU A 139 23.69 -3.30 -11.76
N ASN A 140 22.82 -4.24 -11.35
CA ASN A 140 21.98 -5.00 -12.28
C ASN A 140 21.03 -4.08 -13.07
N VAL A 141 20.33 -3.17 -12.41
CA VAL A 141 19.45 -2.21 -13.10
C VAL A 141 20.22 -1.37 -14.10
N LYS A 142 21.44 -0.96 -13.75
CA LYS A 142 22.35 -0.21 -14.63
C LYS A 142 22.82 -1.04 -15.82
N GLU A 143 23.22 -2.28 -15.60
CA GLU A 143 23.69 -3.21 -16.64
C GLU A 143 22.61 -3.49 -17.68
N PHE A 144 21.37 -3.62 -17.24
CA PHE A 144 20.21 -3.76 -18.12
C PHE A 144 19.74 -2.46 -18.78
N HIS A 145 20.49 -1.34 -18.63
CA HIS A 145 20.16 -0.03 -19.19
C HIS A 145 18.75 0.47 -18.80
N MET A 146 18.27 0.10 -17.60
CA MET A 146 16.94 0.47 -17.12
C MET A 146 16.95 1.76 -16.27
N LEU A 147 18.12 2.34 -15.94
CA LEU A 147 18.18 3.59 -15.19
C LEU A 147 17.37 4.68 -15.89
N ASP A 148 16.79 5.57 -15.09
CA ASP A 148 15.99 6.70 -15.55
C ASP A 148 14.80 6.30 -16.45
N SER A 149 14.16 5.21 -16.12
CA SER A 149 12.95 4.71 -16.80
C SER A 149 11.92 4.17 -15.80
N MET A 150 10.65 4.14 -16.20
CA MET A 150 9.57 3.53 -15.40
C MET A 150 9.86 2.05 -15.08
N TRP A 151 10.52 1.34 -15.99
CA TRP A 151 10.81 -0.09 -15.83
C TRP A 151 11.80 -0.39 -14.70
N SER A 152 12.69 0.55 -14.36
CA SER A 152 13.56 0.43 -13.19
C SER A 152 12.77 0.39 -11.88
N LEU A 153 11.60 1.02 -11.86
CA LEU A 153 10.69 1.05 -10.71
C LEU A 153 9.76 -0.17 -10.66
N ILE A 154 9.57 -0.87 -11.78
CA ILE A 154 8.63 -1.98 -11.89
C ILE A 154 9.33 -3.33 -11.76
N ILE A 155 10.33 -3.60 -12.60
CA ILE A 155 10.91 -4.93 -12.79
C ILE A 155 11.59 -5.48 -11.53
N PRO A 156 12.43 -4.74 -10.79
CA PRO A 156 13.16 -5.29 -9.64
C PRO A 156 12.25 -5.78 -8.50
N GLY A 157 11.07 -5.18 -8.34
CA GLY A 157 10.11 -5.52 -7.29
C GLY A 157 8.89 -6.30 -7.75
N LEU A 158 8.89 -6.82 -8.99
CA LEU A 158 7.68 -7.37 -9.63
C LEU A 158 7.12 -8.62 -8.94
N ILE A 159 7.96 -9.42 -8.29
CA ILE A 159 7.55 -10.63 -7.57
C ILE A 159 7.82 -10.44 -6.08
N SER A 160 6.76 -10.40 -5.29
CA SER A 160 6.83 -10.42 -3.84
C SER A 160 6.69 -11.87 -3.35
N THR A 161 7.74 -12.42 -2.75
CA THR A 161 7.72 -13.77 -2.16
C THR A 161 6.59 -13.93 -1.15
N PHE A 162 6.35 -12.92 -0.32
CA PHE A 162 5.26 -12.91 0.65
C PHE A 162 3.89 -13.07 -0.01
N ASN A 163 3.62 -12.31 -1.07
CA ASN A 163 2.35 -12.39 -1.80
C ASN A 163 2.20 -13.72 -2.55
N VAL A 164 3.29 -14.26 -3.10
CA VAL A 164 3.31 -15.61 -3.72
C VAL A 164 2.93 -16.68 -2.69
N ILE A 165 3.49 -16.65 -1.49
CA ILE A 165 3.18 -17.62 -0.43
C ILE A 165 1.71 -17.54 -0.04
N ILE A 166 1.17 -16.34 0.17
CA ILE A 166 -0.24 -16.16 0.54
C ILE A 166 -1.15 -16.71 -0.56
N LEU A 167 -0.90 -16.34 -1.82
CA LEU A 167 -1.73 -16.81 -2.93
C LEU A 167 -1.62 -18.32 -3.14
N ASN A 168 -0.41 -18.88 -3.03
CA ASN A 168 -0.18 -20.30 -3.12
C ASN A 168 -0.93 -21.08 -2.02
N ASN A 169 -0.88 -20.60 -0.78
CA ASN A 169 -1.62 -21.21 0.33
C ASN A 169 -3.12 -21.15 0.09
N PHE A 170 -3.63 -20.03 -0.45
CA PHE A 170 -5.05 -19.93 -0.78
C PHE A 170 -5.43 -20.90 -1.91
N PHE A 171 -4.70 -20.93 -3.00
CA PHE A 171 -4.92 -21.87 -4.10
C PHE A 171 -4.86 -23.32 -3.64
N SER A 172 -3.90 -23.66 -2.77
CA SER A 172 -3.75 -25.01 -2.20
C SER A 172 -4.89 -25.40 -1.23
N SER A 173 -5.65 -24.43 -0.73
CA SER A 173 -6.80 -24.67 0.14
C SER A 173 -8.08 -24.98 -0.62
N LEU A 174 -8.12 -24.74 -1.93
CA LEU A 174 -9.27 -25.08 -2.76
C LEU A 174 -9.40 -26.61 -2.88
N PRO A 175 -10.64 -27.15 -2.91
CA PRO A 175 -10.86 -28.58 -3.08
C PRO A 175 -10.24 -29.09 -4.39
N TYR A 176 -9.37 -30.09 -4.29
CA TYR A 176 -8.68 -30.63 -5.46
C TYR A 176 -9.62 -31.35 -6.44
N GLU A 177 -10.76 -31.81 -5.94
CA GLU A 177 -11.84 -32.44 -6.71
C GLU A 177 -12.32 -31.54 -7.87
N LEU A 178 -12.24 -30.21 -7.71
CA LEU A 178 -12.57 -29.26 -8.77
C LEU A 178 -11.60 -29.37 -9.96
N VAL A 179 -10.32 -29.60 -9.66
CA VAL A 179 -9.28 -29.81 -10.70
C VAL A 179 -9.46 -31.15 -11.38
N GLU A 180 -9.77 -32.22 -10.62
CA GLU A 180 -10.00 -33.57 -11.17
C GLU A 180 -11.23 -33.58 -12.07
N ALA A 181 -12.34 -32.99 -11.65
CA ALA A 181 -13.55 -32.88 -12.46
C ALA A 181 -13.31 -32.12 -13.76
N ALA A 182 -12.63 -30.95 -13.70
CA ALA A 182 -12.29 -30.18 -14.87
C ALA A 182 -11.33 -30.94 -15.83
N SER A 183 -10.42 -31.75 -15.28
CA SER A 183 -9.51 -32.57 -16.08
C SER A 183 -10.25 -33.71 -16.80
N ILE A 184 -11.27 -34.31 -16.19
CA ILE A 184 -12.15 -35.30 -16.81
C ILE A 184 -12.93 -34.67 -17.97
N ASP A 185 -13.38 -33.42 -17.80
CA ASP A 185 -14.07 -32.61 -18.82
C ASP A 185 -13.13 -32.12 -19.92
N GLY A 186 -11.82 -32.46 -19.88
CA GLY A 186 -10.82 -32.07 -20.87
C GLY A 186 -10.36 -30.61 -20.78
N ALA A 187 -10.57 -29.95 -19.64
CA ALA A 187 -10.11 -28.58 -19.45
C ALA A 187 -8.57 -28.50 -19.40
N THR A 188 -8.01 -27.50 -20.09
CA THR A 188 -6.58 -27.17 -20.00
C THR A 188 -6.28 -26.47 -18.67
N ASP A 189 -5.00 -26.46 -18.24
CA ASP A 189 -4.55 -25.76 -17.03
C ASP A 189 -4.91 -24.28 -17.02
N PHE A 190 -4.81 -23.64 -18.17
CA PHE A 190 -5.20 -22.25 -18.32
C PHE A 190 -6.71 -22.05 -18.13
N GLN A 191 -7.53 -22.99 -18.57
CA GLN A 191 -8.97 -22.97 -18.32
C GLN A 191 -9.29 -23.23 -16.85
N VAL A 192 -8.59 -24.14 -16.19
CA VAL A 192 -8.70 -24.37 -14.74
C VAL A 192 -8.35 -23.10 -13.98
N LEU A 193 -7.21 -22.45 -14.32
CA LEU A 193 -6.82 -21.18 -13.71
C LEU A 193 -7.91 -20.11 -13.88
N THR A 194 -8.31 -19.84 -15.12
CA THR A 194 -9.17 -18.67 -15.44
C THR A 194 -10.63 -18.87 -15.06
N ARG A 195 -11.16 -20.09 -15.14
CA ARG A 195 -12.59 -20.40 -14.91
C ARG A 195 -12.88 -20.88 -13.50
N ILE A 196 -11.89 -21.43 -12.78
CA ILE A 196 -12.10 -22.01 -11.44
C ILE A 196 -11.30 -21.23 -10.41
N PHE A 197 -9.97 -21.18 -10.53
CA PHE A 197 -9.11 -20.60 -9.48
C PHE A 197 -9.30 -19.09 -9.31
N LEU A 198 -9.25 -18.31 -10.40
CA LEU A 198 -9.38 -16.85 -10.32
C LEU A 198 -10.75 -16.41 -9.77
N PRO A 199 -11.89 -16.92 -10.22
CA PRO A 199 -13.20 -16.55 -9.67
C PRO A 199 -13.36 -16.92 -8.19
N LEU A 200 -12.93 -18.11 -7.79
CA LEU A 200 -13.02 -18.56 -6.39
C LEU A 200 -12.08 -17.81 -5.46
N SER A 201 -10.99 -17.24 -6.00
CA SER A 201 -9.95 -16.52 -5.25
C SER A 201 -10.09 -15.00 -5.29
N PHE A 202 -11.20 -14.47 -5.79
CA PHE A 202 -11.38 -13.04 -6.04
C PHE A 202 -11.07 -12.17 -4.81
N SER A 203 -11.52 -12.57 -3.60
CA SER A 203 -11.26 -11.82 -2.36
C SER A 203 -9.77 -11.78 -2.00
N SER A 204 -9.04 -12.89 -2.17
CA SER A 204 -7.60 -12.96 -1.93
C SER A 204 -6.83 -12.14 -2.97
N LEU A 205 -7.22 -12.24 -4.25
CA LEU A 205 -6.62 -11.45 -5.32
C LEU A 205 -6.82 -9.95 -5.09
N ALA A 206 -8.00 -9.52 -4.67
CA ALA A 206 -8.27 -8.12 -4.33
C ALA A 206 -7.41 -7.64 -3.15
N THR A 207 -7.24 -8.46 -2.12
CA THR A 207 -6.38 -8.16 -0.96
C THR A 207 -4.92 -8.02 -1.37
N LEU A 208 -4.38 -8.95 -2.17
CA LEU A 208 -2.99 -8.90 -2.64
C LEU A 208 -2.75 -7.75 -3.60
N SER A 209 -3.72 -7.43 -4.46
CA SER A 209 -3.67 -6.24 -5.32
C SER A 209 -3.54 -4.96 -4.49
N LEU A 210 -4.25 -4.88 -3.36
CA LEU A 210 -4.11 -3.76 -2.44
C LEU A 210 -2.72 -3.69 -1.82
N PHE A 211 -2.14 -4.83 -1.40
CA PHE A 211 -0.78 -4.85 -0.85
C PHE A 211 0.25 -4.34 -1.86
N TYR A 212 0.15 -4.75 -3.12
CA TYR A 212 0.99 -4.23 -4.19
C TYR A 212 0.76 -2.74 -4.44
N ALA A 213 -0.49 -2.30 -4.56
CA ALA A 213 -0.83 -0.92 -4.84
C ALA A 213 -0.37 0.02 -3.72
N VAL A 214 -0.68 -0.28 -2.46
CA VAL A 214 -0.27 0.54 -1.30
C VAL A 214 1.24 0.52 -1.12
N GLY A 215 1.87 -0.65 -1.29
CA GLY A 215 3.33 -0.77 -1.23
C GLY A 215 4.02 0.10 -2.28
N LYS A 216 3.54 0.09 -3.52
CA LYS A 216 4.12 0.90 -4.61
C LYS A 216 3.83 2.38 -4.46
N TRP A 217 2.62 2.75 -4.06
CA TRP A 217 2.26 4.14 -3.79
C TRP A 217 3.18 4.79 -2.76
N ASN A 218 3.54 4.06 -1.70
CA ASN A 218 4.38 4.58 -0.62
C ASN A 218 5.89 4.43 -0.89
N SER A 219 6.29 3.74 -1.96
CA SER A 219 7.70 3.52 -2.28
C SER A 219 8.33 4.77 -2.88
N PHE A 220 9.47 5.18 -2.32
CA PHE A 220 10.30 6.24 -2.88
C PHE A 220 11.77 5.82 -3.04
N ASN A 221 12.22 4.79 -2.31
CA ASN A 221 13.62 4.37 -2.30
C ASN A 221 14.13 3.96 -3.69
N ASP A 222 13.34 3.19 -4.43
CA ASP A 222 13.70 2.77 -5.79
C ASP A 222 13.86 3.99 -6.69
N ALA A 223 12.92 4.93 -6.61
CA ALA A 223 12.96 6.16 -7.39
C ALA A 223 14.15 7.05 -6.99
N LEU A 224 14.52 7.09 -5.70
CA LEU A 224 15.69 7.84 -5.22
C LEU A 224 17.00 7.34 -5.83
N TYR A 225 17.12 6.02 -6.06
CA TYR A 225 18.33 5.43 -6.62
C TYR A 225 18.37 5.39 -8.14
N TYR A 226 17.20 5.23 -8.79
CA TYR A 226 17.15 4.90 -10.22
C TYR A 226 16.69 6.05 -11.10
N ILE A 227 16.02 7.09 -10.54
CA ILE A 227 15.43 8.18 -11.32
C ILE A 227 16.19 9.49 -11.12
N THR A 228 16.63 10.07 -12.24
CA THR A 228 17.30 11.37 -12.29
C THR A 228 16.37 12.43 -12.91
N SER A 229 15.60 12.06 -13.92
CA SER A 229 14.69 12.96 -14.65
C SER A 229 13.54 13.44 -13.77
N ARG A 230 13.25 14.74 -13.80
CA ARG A 230 12.14 15.33 -13.02
C ARG A 230 10.76 14.80 -13.42
N GLU A 231 10.61 14.43 -14.68
CA GLU A 231 9.35 13.94 -15.24
C GLU A 231 8.97 12.53 -14.72
N LEU A 232 9.97 11.71 -14.37
CA LEU A 232 9.78 10.36 -13.87
C LEU A 232 9.78 10.27 -12.33
N GLN A 233 9.72 11.41 -11.64
CA GLN A 233 9.70 11.43 -10.17
C GLN A 233 8.29 11.15 -9.63
N PRO A 234 8.10 10.02 -8.90
CA PRO A 234 6.86 9.78 -8.19
C PRO A 234 6.63 10.81 -7.08
N LEU A 235 5.37 10.99 -6.71
CA LEU A 235 4.95 11.96 -5.69
C LEU A 235 5.68 11.79 -4.36
N GLN A 236 5.93 10.56 -3.93
CA GLN A 236 6.64 10.28 -2.67
C GLN A 236 8.12 10.69 -2.72
N LEU A 237 8.80 10.53 -3.87
CA LEU A 237 10.17 11.03 -4.04
C LEU A 237 10.18 12.56 -4.02
N LYS A 238 9.21 13.20 -4.65
CA LYS A 238 9.09 14.66 -4.64
C LYS A 238 8.84 15.19 -3.22
N LEU A 239 7.96 14.54 -2.46
CA LEU A 239 7.73 14.86 -1.06
C LEU A 239 9.02 14.71 -0.22
N TYR A 240 9.74 13.59 -0.41
CA TYR A 240 11.02 13.36 0.26
C TYR A 240 12.03 14.47 -0.03
N ASN A 241 12.16 14.90 -1.30
CA ASN A 241 13.06 15.97 -1.69
C ASN A 241 12.67 17.33 -1.10
N LEU A 242 11.38 17.63 -0.98
CA LEU A 242 10.88 18.83 -0.32
C LEU A 242 11.25 18.86 1.18
N ILE A 243 11.06 17.73 1.87
CA ILE A 243 11.40 17.61 3.30
C ILE A 243 12.92 17.71 3.50
N LYS A 244 13.71 17.04 2.69
CA LYS A 244 15.19 17.11 2.76
C LYS A 244 15.74 18.48 2.44
N GLY A 245 15.18 19.13 1.41
CA GLY A 245 15.58 20.49 1.05
C GLY A 245 15.40 21.49 2.19
N SER A 246 14.29 21.41 2.91
CA SER A 246 14.04 22.28 4.06
C SER A 246 14.95 21.99 5.25
N GLN A 247 15.24 20.72 5.56
CA GLN A 247 16.17 20.35 6.63
C GLN A 247 17.60 20.85 6.35
N SER A 248 18.04 20.78 5.09
CA SER A 248 19.38 21.28 4.71
C SER A 248 19.51 22.77 4.90
N VAL A 249 18.43 23.53 4.65
CA VAL A 249 18.42 24.99 4.87
C VAL A 249 18.39 25.32 6.37
N GLU A 250 17.63 24.57 7.17
CA GLU A 250 17.55 24.76 8.62
C GLU A 250 18.93 24.57 9.28
N VAL A 251 19.69 23.54 8.87
CA VAL A 251 21.07 23.31 9.33
C VAL A 251 21.98 24.45 8.89
N ALA A 252 21.90 24.91 7.64
CA ALA A 252 22.74 26.01 7.13
C ALA A 252 22.44 27.34 7.85
N VAL A 253 21.17 27.58 8.22
CA VAL A 253 20.79 28.77 9.03
C VAL A 253 21.34 28.65 10.45
N ALA A 254 21.28 27.47 11.06
CA ALA A 254 21.83 27.21 12.39
C ALA A 254 23.37 27.39 12.43
N GLU A 255 24.06 27.09 11.33
CA GLU A 255 25.50 27.29 11.16
C GLU A 255 25.89 28.74 10.77
N GLY A 256 24.92 29.65 10.66
CA GLY A 256 25.15 31.06 10.35
C GLY A 256 25.53 31.36 8.89
N SER A 257 25.31 30.41 7.98
CA SER A 257 25.83 30.45 6.61
C SER A 257 24.87 31.03 5.55
N SER A 258 23.65 31.46 5.88
CA SER A 258 22.71 31.94 4.88
C SER A 258 22.02 33.25 5.20
N ASN A 259 22.22 34.24 4.34
CA ASN A 259 21.48 35.50 4.33
C ASN A 259 20.17 35.47 3.52
N ASP A 260 19.82 34.35 2.86
CA ASP A 260 18.62 34.23 2.03
C ASP A 260 17.52 33.37 2.68
N LEU A 261 16.66 34.04 3.43
CA LEU A 261 15.44 33.50 4.03
C LEU A 261 14.35 33.07 2.98
N SER A 262 14.64 33.26 1.69
CA SER A 262 13.63 33.07 0.63
C SER A 262 13.45 31.63 0.13
N THR A 263 14.37 30.70 0.45
CA THR A 263 14.34 29.31 -0.02
C THR A 263 13.75 28.30 0.96
N ASN A 264 13.34 28.75 2.15
CA ASN A 264 12.71 27.86 3.13
C ASN A 264 11.32 27.43 2.64
N VAL A 265 11.21 26.18 2.18
CA VAL A 265 9.92 25.55 2.03
C VAL A 265 9.27 25.54 3.41
N SER A 266 8.24 26.36 3.56
CA SER A 266 7.51 26.51 4.84
C SER A 266 7.01 25.13 5.30
N GLU A 267 7.10 24.85 6.60
CA GLU A 267 6.53 23.63 7.20
C GLU A 267 5.04 23.47 6.86
N SER A 268 4.32 24.57 6.60
CA SER A 268 2.94 24.51 6.13
C SER A 268 2.83 23.89 4.73
N ILE A 269 3.79 24.17 3.81
CA ILE A 269 3.83 23.57 2.47
C ILE A 269 4.17 22.08 2.57
N GLN A 270 5.12 21.71 3.44
CA GLN A 270 5.43 20.28 3.68
C GLN A 270 4.21 19.54 4.21
N SER A 271 3.55 20.07 5.24
CA SER A 271 2.35 19.50 5.84
C SER A 271 1.20 19.39 4.83
N ALA A 272 0.98 20.43 4.02
CA ALA A 272 -0.02 20.42 2.96
C ALA A 272 0.32 19.40 1.85
N THR A 273 1.61 19.21 1.51
CA THR A 273 2.05 18.21 0.53
C THR A 273 1.85 16.79 1.07
N ILE A 274 2.11 16.56 2.37
CA ILE A 274 1.83 15.26 3.02
C ILE A 274 0.34 14.93 2.91
N ILE A 275 -0.55 15.88 3.20
CA ILE A 275 -2.00 15.68 3.08
C ILE A 275 -2.39 15.43 1.64
N PHE A 276 -1.88 16.22 0.69
CA PHE A 276 -2.12 16.04 -0.74
C PHE A 276 -1.70 14.64 -1.23
N ALA A 277 -0.54 14.14 -0.79
CA ALA A 277 -0.04 12.82 -1.15
C ALA A 277 -0.81 11.67 -0.49
N THR A 278 -1.40 11.91 0.69
CA THR A 278 -2.14 10.89 1.45
C THR A 278 -3.59 10.80 1.00
N LEU A 279 -4.18 11.90 0.51
CA LEU A 279 -5.60 11.99 0.14
C LEU A 279 -6.07 10.89 -0.82
N PRO A 280 -5.35 10.54 -1.91
CA PRO A 280 -5.79 9.48 -2.83
C PRO A 280 -5.93 8.12 -2.14
N ILE A 281 -5.01 7.76 -1.24
CA ILE A 281 -5.11 6.50 -0.47
C ILE A 281 -6.33 6.54 0.45
N LEU A 282 -6.56 7.64 1.15
CA LEU A 282 -7.70 7.78 2.05
C LEU A 282 -9.04 7.66 1.31
N ILE A 283 -9.13 8.16 0.07
CA ILE A 283 -10.32 8.02 -0.77
C ILE A 283 -10.52 6.56 -1.20
N VAL A 284 -9.46 5.86 -1.60
CA VAL A 284 -9.54 4.48 -2.09
C VAL A 284 -9.77 3.48 -0.97
N TYR A 285 -9.26 3.74 0.25
CA TYR A 285 -9.27 2.79 1.37
C TYR A 285 -10.67 2.24 1.72
N PRO A 286 -11.75 3.04 1.86
CA PRO A 286 -13.09 2.52 2.21
C PRO A 286 -13.63 1.52 1.18
N PHE A 287 -13.30 1.70 -0.10
CA PHE A 287 -13.75 0.79 -1.16
C PHE A 287 -13.05 -0.57 -1.09
N VAL A 288 -11.81 -0.61 -0.63
CA VAL A 288 -10.99 -1.82 -0.59
C VAL A 288 -11.08 -2.52 0.76
N GLN A 289 -11.36 -1.81 1.85
CA GLN A 289 -11.46 -2.33 3.22
C GLN A 289 -12.41 -3.55 3.31
N ARG A 290 -13.54 -3.53 2.61
CA ARG A 290 -14.52 -4.64 2.59
C ARG A 290 -13.94 -5.96 2.09
N TYR A 291 -12.99 -5.89 1.14
CA TYR A 291 -12.33 -7.09 0.59
C TYR A 291 -11.22 -7.59 1.52
N PHE A 292 -10.53 -6.67 2.19
CA PHE A 292 -9.49 -6.97 3.16
C PHE A 292 -10.01 -7.79 4.35
N VAL A 293 -11.12 -7.38 4.95
CA VAL A 293 -11.73 -8.09 6.09
C VAL A 293 -12.12 -9.52 5.70
N ALA A 294 -12.67 -9.72 4.50
CA ALA A 294 -13.02 -11.05 3.99
C ALA A 294 -11.80 -11.94 3.71
N GLY A 295 -10.70 -11.37 3.20
CA GLY A 295 -9.49 -12.12 2.84
C GLY A 295 -8.66 -12.58 4.05
N VAL A 296 -8.51 -11.72 5.06
CA VAL A 296 -7.72 -12.03 6.27
C VAL A 296 -8.41 -13.05 7.16
N THR A 297 -9.74 -13.00 7.28
CA THR A 297 -10.50 -13.95 8.10
C THR A 297 -10.49 -15.37 7.53
N MET A 298 -10.45 -15.55 6.21
CA MET A 298 -10.34 -16.88 5.59
C MET A 298 -8.97 -17.55 5.81
N GLY A 299 -7.91 -16.77 5.98
CA GLY A 299 -6.57 -17.29 6.33
C GLY A 299 -6.42 -17.66 7.82
N ALA A 300 -7.23 -17.08 8.69
CA ALA A 300 -7.15 -17.26 10.15
C ALA A 300 -8.05 -18.41 10.68
N VAL A 301 -9.04 -18.88 9.91
CA VAL A 301 -9.94 -19.96 10.31
C VAL A 301 -9.37 -21.31 9.83
N LYS A 302 -8.18 -21.68 10.30
CA LYS A 302 -7.68 -23.04 10.35
C LYS A 302 -7.29 -23.32 11.80
N GLY A 303 -8.30 -23.56 12.60
CA GLY A 303 -8.22 -24.14 13.92
C GLY A 303 -9.38 -25.09 14.08
#